data_2e68d151e678556561730f13cdef222f
#
_entry.id   2e68d151e678556561730f13cdef222f
#
_cell.length_a   1.000
_cell.length_b   1.000
_cell.length_c   1.000
_cell.angle_alpha   90.00
_cell.angle_beta   90.00
_cell.angle_gamma   90.00
#
_symmetry.space_group_name_H-M   'P 1'
#
loop_
_entity.id
_entity.type
_entity.pdbx_description
1 polymer ?
#
loop_
_entity_poly.entity_id
_entity_poly.type
_entity_poly.pdbx_seq_one_letter_code
_entity_poly.pdbx_strand_id
1 'polypeptide(L)'
;MGTQTEETRKKTAPPPVSIGLLFELEKLAMPGQRLLFEACQKVLKDKQVTLTPVLWARFGLTTSLVKGLGRLLATLAKKSLVVDKLASAIQDIFFREIARPAVKLNADLNALLTEAAKLNIKIGALSFLPDEQAQALLVHLGLQERVRLHVMQKAAASVPTPDCWLMTCKAIAVPVRCCVALVENDVACNAALEAGLRCVVAPDEFTAYQDFGGADQVVEDLKDLHAKDLQALLHSCAFR
;
A
#
# COMPACT_ATOMS: atom_id res chain seq x y z
N MET A 1 -24.62 25.86 59.90
CA MET A 1 -24.92 26.27 58.52
C MET A 1 -23.61 26.10 57.71
N GLY A 2 -23.50 24.98 57.02
CA GLY A 2 -22.32 24.67 56.18
C GLY A 2 -22.73 24.75 54.71
N THR A 3 -22.22 25.72 54.03
CA THR A 3 -22.35 25.91 52.59
C THR A 3 -21.46 24.89 51.86
N GLN A 4 -22.08 23.89 51.26
CA GLN A 4 -21.40 22.99 50.29
C GLN A 4 -21.26 23.74 48.96
N THR A 5 -20.03 24.03 48.59
CA THR A 5 -19.65 24.51 47.26
C THR A 5 -19.69 23.33 46.28
N GLU A 6 -20.69 23.28 45.39
CA GLU A 6 -20.70 22.38 44.24
C GLU A 6 -19.61 22.78 43.24
N GLU A 7 -18.49 22.05 43.24
CA GLU A 7 -17.55 22.10 42.14
C GLU A 7 -18.13 21.44 40.89
N THR A 8 -18.58 22.26 39.96
CA THR A 8 -19.01 21.86 38.61
C THR A 8 -17.79 21.31 37.85
N ARG A 9 -17.61 19.99 37.84
CA ARG A 9 -16.69 19.30 36.96
C ARG A 9 -17.04 19.64 35.52
N LYS A 10 -16.32 20.55 34.89
CA LYS A 10 -16.36 20.75 33.43
C LYS A 10 -15.97 19.41 32.78
N LYS A 11 -16.93 18.72 32.18
CA LYS A 11 -16.69 17.60 31.28
C LYS A 11 -15.88 18.16 30.10
N THR A 12 -14.57 17.99 30.13
CA THR A 12 -13.72 18.22 28.95
C THR A 12 -14.19 17.28 27.86
N ALA A 13 -14.53 17.82 26.70
CA ALA A 13 -14.85 17.02 25.53
C ALA A 13 -13.70 16.03 25.27
N PRO A 14 -14.00 14.78 24.90
CA PRO A 14 -12.94 13.83 24.57
C PRO A 14 -12.07 14.41 23.44
N PRO A 15 -10.76 14.18 23.48
CA PRO A 15 -9.86 14.68 22.45
C PRO A 15 -10.33 14.19 21.08
N PRO A 16 -10.18 15.01 20.03
CA PRO A 16 -10.60 14.61 18.69
C PRO A 16 -9.90 13.31 18.29
N VAL A 17 -10.67 12.36 17.76
CA VAL A 17 -10.15 11.05 17.34
C VAL A 17 -9.22 11.27 16.15
N SER A 18 -7.95 10.88 16.29
CA SER A 18 -7.00 10.93 15.16
C SER A 18 -7.43 9.94 14.08
N ILE A 19 -7.38 10.36 12.83
CA ILE A 19 -7.67 9.55 11.64
C ILE A 19 -6.34 9.19 10.96
N GLY A 20 -6.26 7.99 10.36
CA GLY A 20 -5.11 7.51 9.61
C GLY A 20 -5.45 7.15 8.17
N LEU A 21 -4.56 7.51 7.24
CA LEU A 21 -4.52 7.03 5.87
C LEU A 21 -3.27 6.17 5.70
N LEU A 22 -3.45 4.94 5.23
CA LEU A 22 -2.36 3.98 5.01
C LEU A 22 -2.31 3.57 3.54
N PHE A 23 -1.11 3.37 3.00
CA PHE A 23 -0.94 2.88 1.62
C PHE A 23 0.37 2.10 1.45
N GLU A 24 0.49 1.33 0.34
CA GLU A 24 1.74 0.67 -0.05
C GLU A 24 2.64 1.63 -0.84
N LEU A 25 3.85 1.92 -0.30
CA LEU A 25 4.75 2.93 -0.85
C LEU A 25 5.09 2.67 -2.32
N GLU A 26 5.63 1.49 -2.61
CA GLU A 26 6.16 1.14 -3.93
C GLU A 26 5.08 0.86 -4.98
N LYS A 27 3.80 0.87 -4.60
CA LYS A 27 2.69 0.62 -5.53
C LYS A 27 1.95 1.90 -5.87
N LEU A 28 1.41 2.57 -4.85
CA LEU A 28 0.56 3.73 -5.05
C LEU A 28 1.35 5.03 -5.22
N ALA A 29 2.53 5.16 -4.57
CA ALA A 29 3.30 6.40 -4.67
C ALA A 29 4.04 6.57 -6.02
N MET A 30 4.20 5.50 -6.77
CA MET A 30 4.82 5.47 -8.09
C MET A 30 4.28 4.30 -8.91
N PRO A 31 4.56 4.19 -10.22
CA PRO A 31 4.06 3.07 -11.05
C PRO A 31 4.88 1.78 -10.82
N GLY A 32 4.94 1.32 -9.56
CA GLY A 32 5.83 0.23 -9.15
C GLY A 32 5.49 -1.11 -9.77
N GLN A 33 4.21 -1.43 -9.96
CA GLN A 33 3.79 -2.66 -10.63
C GLN A 33 4.25 -2.70 -12.10
N ARG A 34 4.15 -1.58 -12.80
CA ARG A 34 4.63 -1.46 -14.18
C ARG A 34 6.14 -1.64 -14.25
N LEU A 35 6.90 -0.96 -13.38
CA LEU A 35 8.36 -1.07 -13.34
C LEU A 35 8.83 -2.50 -13.01
N LEU A 36 8.12 -3.19 -12.10
CA LEU A 36 8.41 -4.58 -11.79
C LEU A 36 8.07 -5.51 -12.96
N PHE A 37 6.95 -5.29 -13.62
CA PHE A 37 6.57 -6.03 -14.84
C PHE A 37 7.62 -5.88 -15.93
N GLU A 38 8.08 -4.66 -16.22
CA GLU A 38 9.11 -4.36 -17.21
C GLU A 38 10.46 -5.01 -16.86
N ALA A 39 10.84 -4.99 -15.57
CA ALA A 39 12.03 -5.69 -15.07
C ALA A 39 11.93 -7.21 -15.30
N CYS A 40 10.75 -7.80 -15.03
CA CYS A 40 10.47 -9.20 -15.31
C CYS A 40 10.56 -9.50 -16.80
N GLN A 41 9.94 -8.68 -17.66
CA GLN A 41 10.00 -8.86 -19.11
C GLN A 41 11.45 -8.86 -19.61
N LYS A 42 12.27 -7.93 -19.13
CA LYS A 42 13.68 -7.80 -19.54
C LYS A 42 14.47 -9.06 -19.20
N VAL A 43 14.39 -9.56 -17.98
CA VAL A 43 15.13 -10.76 -17.54
C VAL A 43 14.60 -12.02 -18.23
N LEU A 44 13.29 -12.16 -18.39
CA LEU A 44 12.68 -13.34 -18.98
C LEU A 44 12.89 -13.42 -20.50
N LYS A 45 12.97 -12.27 -21.20
CA LYS A 45 13.26 -12.21 -22.63
C LYS A 45 14.59 -12.89 -22.97
N ASP A 46 15.64 -12.66 -22.16
CA ASP A 46 16.95 -13.28 -22.33
C ASP A 46 16.91 -14.81 -22.12
N LYS A 47 15.84 -15.32 -21.54
CA LYS A 47 15.57 -16.75 -21.32
C LYS A 47 14.55 -17.32 -22.32
N GLN A 48 14.23 -16.57 -23.38
CA GLN A 48 13.23 -16.95 -24.36
C GLN A 48 11.85 -17.24 -23.74
N VAL A 49 11.48 -16.42 -22.74
CA VAL A 49 10.16 -16.44 -22.09
C VAL A 49 9.50 -15.09 -22.34
N THR A 50 8.36 -15.12 -23.03
CA THR A 50 7.54 -13.94 -23.27
C THR A 50 6.56 -13.74 -22.11
N LEU A 51 6.72 -12.65 -21.36
CA LEU A 51 5.79 -12.26 -20.31
C LEU A 51 4.79 -11.24 -20.89
N THR A 52 3.53 -11.64 -20.98
CA THR A 52 2.43 -10.75 -21.36
C THR A 52 1.75 -10.14 -20.15
N PRO A 53 1.01 -9.01 -20.27
CA PRO A 53 0.20 -8.47 -19.19
C PRO A 53 -0.76 -9.51 -18.58
N VAL A 54 -1.36 -10.36 -19.38
CA VAL A 54 -2.27 -11.43 -18.93
C VAL A 54 -1.55 -12.46 -18.04
N LEU A 55 -0.35 -12.87 -18.44
CA LEU A 55 0.46 -13.78 -17.62
C LEU A 55 0.94 -13.10 -16.33
N TRP A 56 1.30 -11.82 -16.40
CA TRP A 56 1.65 -11.03 -15.22
C TRP A 56 0.48 -10.94 -14.25
N ALA A 57 -0.67 -10.55 -14.73
CA ALA A 57 -1.89 -10.49 -13.97
C ALA A 57 -2.19 -11.82 -13.24
N ARG A 58 -2.00 -12.94 -13.92
CA ARG A 58 -2.27 -14.28 -13.37
C ARG A 58 -1.25 -14.75 -12.34
N PHE A 59 0.03 -14.41 -12.51
CA PHE A 59 1.12 -15.02 -11.73
C PHE A 59 1.94 -14.01 -10.92
N GLY A 60 1.95 -12.73 -11.28
CA GLY A 60 2.83 -11.72 -10.68
C GLY A 60 2.23 -10.95 -9.51
N LEU A 61 0.90 -10.86 -9.43
CA LEU A 61 0.23 -9.90 -8.54
C LEU A 61 -0.20 -10.49 -7.19
N THR A 62 -0.50 -11.79 -7.13
CA THR A 62 -1.19 -12.41 -6.00
C THR A 62 -0.27 -13.10 -5.01
N THR A 63 1.06 -13.02 -5.21
CA THR A 63 2.04 -13.76 -4.40
C THR A 63 3.42 -13.11 -4.48
N SER A 64 4.38 -13.63 -3.71
CA SER A 64 5.76 -13.16 -3.81
C SER A 64 6.33 -13.41 -5.21
N LEU A 65 7.27 -12.55 -5.64
CA LEU A 65 7.95 -12.64 -6.94
C LEU A 65 8.48 -14.06 -7.21
N VAL A 66 9.14 -14.68 -6.22
CA VAL A 66 9.68 -16.04 -6.33
C VAL A 66 8.58 -17.06 -6.61
N LYS A 67 7.48 -17.01 -5.86
CA LYS A 67 6.35 -17.94 -6.05
C LYS A 67 5.65 -17.69 -7.40
N GLY A 68 5.47 -16.44 -7.78
CA GLY A 68 4.87 -16.06 -9.06
C GLY A 68 5.69 -16.57 -10.24
N LEU A 69 7.00 -16.33 -10.23
CA LEU A 69 7.94 -16.85 -11.23
C LEU A 69 7.93 -18.37 -11.28
N GLY A 70 7.95 -19.04 -10.12
CA GLY A 70 7.88 -20.49 -10.06
C GLY A 70 6.64 -21.07 -10.75
N ARG A 71 5.46 -20.49 -10.49
CA ARG A 71 4.21 -20.88 -11.14
C ARG A 71 4.21 -20.59 -12.65
N LEU A 72 4.70 -19.42 -13.06
CA LEU A 72 4.83 -19.05 -14.46
C LEU A 72 5.73 -20.02 -15.23
N LEU A 73 6.93 -20.29 -14.70
CA LEU A 73 7.89 -21.17 -15.35
C LEU A 73 7.42 -22.64 -15.39
N ALA A 74 6.72 -23.10 -14.36
CA ALA A 74 6.08 -24.42 -14.35
C ALA A 74 5.01 -24.53 -15.43
N THR A 75 4.16 -23.52 -15.58
CA THR A 75 3.11 -23.48 -16.60
C THR A 75 3.69 -23.48 -18.02
N LEU A 76 4.82 -22.78 -18.23
CA LEU A 76 5.51 -22.70 -19.51
C LEU A 76 6.50 -23.86 -19.75
N ALA A 77 6.52 -24.85 -18.88
CA ALA A 77 7.44 -26.00 -18.93
C ALA A 77 8.94 -25.63 -18.96
N LYS A 78 9.31 -24.45 -18.43
CA LYS A 78 10.70 -23.94 -18.34
C LYS A 78 11.38 -24.36 -17.03
N LYS A 79 11.31 -25.65 -16.68
CA LYS A 79 11.78 -26.20 -15.39
C LYS A 79 13.32 -26.10 -15.17
N SER A 80 14.10 -25.90 -16.21
CA SER A 80 15.58 -25.76 -16.11
C SER A 80 16.02 -24.38 -15.58
N LEU A 81 15.13 -23.41 -15.51
CA LEU A 81 15.45 -22.05 -15.04
C LEU A 81 15.39 -21.99 -13.51
N VAL A 82 16.45 -21.44 -12.91
CA VAL A 82 16.56 -21.29 -11.45
C VAL A 82 15.83 -20.03 -11.01
N VAL A 83 14.69 -20.20 -10.35
CA VAL A 83 13.76 -19.12 -9.95
C VAL A 83 14.45 -18.06 -9.11
N ASP A 84 15.25 -18.44 -8.09
CA ASP A 84 15.89 -17.47 -7.18
C ASP A 84 16.88 -16.57 -7.90
N LYS A 85 17.66 -17.11 -8.87
CA LYS A 85 18.57 -16.31 -9.70
C LYS A 85 17.82 -15.30 -10.55
N LEU A 86 16.69 -15.69 -11.12
CA LEU A 86 15.84 -14.79 -11.89
C LEU A 86 15.23 -13.71 -11.01
N ALA A 87 14.71 -14.10 -9.85
CA ALA A 87 14.13 -13.15 -8.90
C ALA A 87 15.15 -12.11 -8.43
N SER A 88 16.39 -12.53 -8.11
CA SER A 88 17.48 -11.61 -7.76
C SER A 88 17.79 -10.64 -8.90
N ALA A 89 17.94 -11.14 -10.13
CA ALA A 89 18.22 -10.29 -11.28
C ALA A 89 17.08 -9.28 -11.57
N ILE A 90 15.84 -9.70 -11.37
CA ILE A 90 14.66 -8.82 -11.51
C ILE A 90 14.68 -7.75 -10.42
N GLN A 91 14.93 -8.12 -9.17
CA GLN A 91 15.02 -7.17 -8.05
C GLN A 91 16.13 -6.14 -8.27
N ASP A 92 17.32 -6.55 -8.75
CA ASP A 92 18.41 -5.65 -9.06
C ASP A 92 18.05 -4.62 -10.14
N ILE A 93 17.28 -5.05 -11.15
CA ILE A 93 16.77 -4.13 -12.18
C ILE A 93 15.73 -3.20 -11.56
N PHE A 94 14.76 -3.74 -10.84
CA PHE A 94 13.69 -2.98 -10.21
C PHE A 94 14.24 -1.89 -9.28
N PHE A 95 15.21 -2.22 -8.41
CA PHE A 95 15.83 -1.25 -7.51
C PHE A 95 16.54 -0.12 -8.25
N ARG A 96 17.19 -0.41 -9.38
CA ARG A 96 17.77 0.63 -10.23
C ARG A 96 16.73 1.50 -10.91
N GLU A 97 15.62 0.90 -11.35
CA GLU A 97 14.55 1.65 -12.02
C GLU A 97 13.84 2.60 -11.05
N ILE A 98 13.50 2.17 -9.83
CA ILE A 98 12.83 3.02 -8.84
C ILE A 98 13.71 4.18 -8.35
N ALA A 99 15.03 4.05 -8.43
CA ALA A 99 15.99 5.10 -8.05
C ALA A 99 16.22 6.15 -9.16
N ARG A 100 15.64 5.98 -10.34
CA ARG A 100 15.84 6.93 -11.45
C ARG A 100 15.18 8.27 -11.18
N PRO A 101 15.84 9.41 -11.53
CA PRO A 101 15.25 10.75 -11.38
C PRO A 101 13.93 10.95 -12.13
N ALA A 102 13.65 10.12 -13.14
CA ALA A 102 12.40 10.14 -13.89
C ALA A 102 11.21 9.59 -13.10
N VAL A 103 11.44 8.74 -12.10
CA VAL A 103 10.39 8.24 -11.21
C VAL A 103 9.95 9.39 -10.30
N LYS A 104 8.68 9.73 -10.36
CA LYS A 104 8.08 10.83 -9.61
C LYS A 104 6.95 10.31 -8.75
N LEU A 105 6.67 11.05 -7.69
CA LEU A 105 5.48 10.82 -6.89
C LEU A 105 4.24 10.92 -7.78
N ASN A 106 3.32 9.97 -7.65
CA ASN A 106 2.01 10.02 -8.29
C ASN A 106 1.32 11.33 -7.93
N ALA A 107 0.92 12.10 -8.94
CA ALA A 107 0.38 13.44 -8.75
C ALA A 107 -0.96 13.43 -7.98
N ASP A 108 -1.81 12.44 -8.25
CA ASP A 108 -3.12 12.32 -7.63
C ASP A 108 -2.99 11.86 -6.17
N LEU A 109 -2.09 10.91 -5.89
CA LEU A 109 -1.74 10.57 -4.51
C LEU A 109 -1.19 11.80 -3.78
N ASN A 110 -0.30 12.57 -4.40
CA ASN A 110 0.25 13.78 -3.78
C ASN A 110 -0.84 14.80 -3.45
N ALA A 111 -1.83 14.98 -4.32
CA ALA A 111 -2.99 15.85 -4.06
C ALA A 111 -3.78 15.34 -2.84
N LEU A 112 -4.12 14.05 -2.81
CA LEU A 112 -4.81 13.42 -1.68
C LEU A 112 -4.04 13.56 -0.36
N LEU A 113 -2.73 13.29 -0.36
CA LEU A 113 -1.89 13.44 0.84
C LEU A 113 -1.80 14.89 1.31
N THR A 114 -1.84 15.85 0.38
CA THR A 114 -1.85 17.28 0.70
C THR A 114 -3.18 17.70 1.34
N GLU A 115 -4.30 17.18 0.85
CA GLU A 115 -5.62 17.39 1.47
C GLU A 115 -5.69 16.73 2.86
N ALA A 116 -5.19 15.49 2.98
CA ALA A 116 -5.15 14.75 4.23
C ALA A 116 -4.37 15.50 5.32
N ALA A 117 -3.22 16.10 4.96
CA ALA A 117 -2.42 16.90 5.88
C ALA A 117 -3.18 18.14 6.40
N LYS A 118 -3.94 18.84 5.53
CA LYS A 118 -4.79 19.97 5.92
C LYS A 118 -5.89 19.59 6.90
N LEU A 119 -6.35 18.34 6.85
CA LEU A 119 -7.35 17.77 7.75
C LEU A 119 -6.75 17.08 8.99
N ASN A 120 -5.43 17.21 9.21
CA ASN A 120 -4.69 16.55 10.28
C ASN A 120 -4.82 15.02 10.28
N ILE A 121 -5.03 14.41 9.11
CA ILE A 121 -5.00 12.96 8.94
C ILE A 121 -3.55 12.50 9.00
N LYS A 122 -3.24 11.54 9.86
CA LYS A 122 -1.92 10.93 9.94
C LYS A 122 -1.71 9.96 8.78
N ILE A 123 -0.53 10.01 8.16
CA ILE A 123 -0.24 9.25 6.96
C ILE A 123 0.83 8.20 7.26
N GLY A 124 0.54 6.95 6.94
CA GLY A 124 1.45 5.82 7.03
C GLY A 124 1.67 5.14 5.70
N ALA A 125 2.90 4.78 5.39
CA ALA A 125 3.21 3.94 4.25
C ALA A 125 3.78 2.59 4.69
N LEU A 126 3.30 1.52 4.07
CA LEU A 126 3.82 0.17 4.18
C LEU A 126 4.78 -0.08 3.01
N SER A 127 5.94 -0.67 3.27
CA SER A 127 6.88 -1.08 2.22
C SER A 127 7.39 -2.50 2.44
N PHE A 128 7.59 -3.22 1.34
CA PHE A 128 8.22 -4.54 1.28
C PHE A 128 9.63 -4.50 0.67
N LEU A 129 10.12 -3.30 0.34
CA LEU A 129 11.51 -3.09 -0.05
C LEU A 129 12.43 -3.31 1.16
N PRO A 130 13.70 -3.67 0.95
CA PRO A 130 14.70 -3.58 2.00
C PRO A 130 14.74 -2.16 2.60
N ASP A 131 15.05 -2.04 3.89
CA ASP A 131 14.92 -0.79 4.64
C ASP A 131 15.65 0.39 3.97
N GLU A 132 16.89 0.17 3.53
CA GLU A 132 17.67 1.21 2.84
C GLU A 132 16.98 1.72 1.57
N GLN A 133 16.47 0.81 0.73
CA GLN A 133 15.76 1.15 -0.50
C GLN A 133 14.42 1.82 -0.23
N ALA A 134 13.70 1.38 0.80
CA ALA A 134 12.43 1.98 1.20
C ALA A 134 12.62 3.42 1.69
N GLN A 135 13.63 3.67 2.54
CA GLN A 135 13.97 5.00 3.02
C GLN A 135 14.44 5.90 1.88
N ALA A 136 15.33 5.39 1.00
CA ALA A 136 15.81 6.14 -0.16
C ALA A 136 14.65 6.51 -1.09
N LEU A 137 13.70 5.60 -1.34
CA LEU A 137 12.52 5.86 -2.16
C LEU A 137 11.62 6.93 -1.51
N LEU A 138 11.37 6.83 -0.20
CA LEU A 138 10.57 7.81 0.53
C LEU A 138 11.15 9.22 0.38
N VAL A 139 12.48 9.37 0.54
CA VAL A 139 13.19 10.64 0.35
C VAL A 139 13.14 11.10 -1.10
N HIS A 140 13.40 10.19 -2.06
CA HIS A 140 13.35 10.49 -3.49
C HIS A 140 11.99 11.05 -3.93
N LEU A 141 10.90 10.51 -3.37
CA LEU A 141 9.54 10.97 -3.65
C LEU A 141 9.12 12.22 -2.83
N GLY A 142 9.98 12.74 -1.95
CA GLY A 142 9.69 13.92 -1.12
C GLY A 142 8.62 13.68 -0.06
N LEU A 143 8.51 12.45 0.46
CA LEU A 143 7.46 12.05 1.40
C LEU A 143 7.93 11.99 2.87
N GLN A 144 9.23 12.11 3.15
CA GLN A 144 9.83 11.89 4.47
C GLN A 144 9.27 12.75 5.61
N GLU A 145 8.79 13.96 5.30
CA GLU A 145 8.23 14.87 6.30
C GLU A 145 6.73 14.66 6.57
N ARG A 146 6.05 13.93 5.67
CA ARG A 146 4.58 13.80 5.70
C ARG A 146 4.11 12.40 6.01
N VAL A 147 4.96 11.39 5.77
CA VAL A 147 4.59 9.98 5.80
C VAL A 147 5.44 9.23 6.79
N ARG A 148 4.80 8.50 7.69
CA ARG A 148 5.49 7.55 8.56
C ARG A 148 5.65 6.23 7.84
N LEU A 149 6.88 5.87 7.52
CA LEU A 149 7.19 4.61 6.86
C LEU A 149 7.23 3.45 7.86
N HIS A 150 6.61 2.34 7.48
CA HIS A 150 6.76 1.04 8.13
C HIS A 150 7.29 0.03 7.12
N VAL A 151 8.49 -0.50 7.37
CA VAL A 151 9.15 -1.47 6.50
C VAL A 151 8.99 -2.87 7.07
N MET A 152 8.53 -3.79 6.25
CA MET A 152 8.40 -5.20 6.61
C MET A 152 9.74 -5.92 6.49
N GLN A 153 10.38 -6.19 7.63
CA GLN A 153 11.73 -6.77 7.69
C GLN A 153 11.83 -8.25 7.27
N LYS A 154 10.72 -8.96 7.11
CA LYS A 154 10.75 -10.38 6.72
C LYS A 154 10.55 -10.50 5.21
N ALA A 155 11.63 -10.77 4.49
CA ALA A 155 11.69 -11.02 3.05
C ALA A 155 10.76 -12.16 2.53
N ALA A 156 10.09 -12.90 3.41
CA ALA A 156 9.17 -13.96 3.04
C ALA A 156 7.77 -13.47 2.64
N ALA A 157 7.39 -12.24 3.02
CA ALA A 157 6.09 -11.66 2.71
C ALA A 157 6.29 -10.46 1.78
N SER A 158 6.17 -10.67 0.49
CA SER A 158 6.13 -9.59 -0.51
C SER A 158 4.68 -9.17 -0.84
N VAL A 159 3.75 -9.58 0.00
CA VAL A 159 2.32 -9.23 -0.11
C VAL A 159 1.80 -8.85 1.27
N PRO A 160 0.89 -7.89 1.37
CA PRO A 160 0.31 -7.48 2.63
C PRO A 160 -0.38 -8.63 3.35
N THR A 161 -0.24 -8.65 4.67
CA THR A 161 -1.01 -9.47 5.60
C THR A 161 -1.73 -8.55 6.58
N PRO A 162 -2.74 -9.03 7.31
CA PRO A 162 -3.39 -8.22 8.35
C PRO A 162 -2.40 -7.60 9.33
N ASP A 163 -1.39 -8.35 9.78
CA ASP A 163 -0.37 -7.87 10.71
C ASP A 163 0.44 -6.69 10.15
N CYS A 164 0.71 -6.65 8.83
CA CYS A 164 1.41 -5.54 8.20
C CYS A 164 0.63 -4.23 8.40
N TRP A 165 -0.66 -4.26 8.18
CA TRP A 165 -1.55 -3.13 8.36
C TRP A 165 -1.67 -2.71 9.82
N LEU A 166 -1.83 -3.68 10.75
CA LEU A 166 -1.87 -3.42 12.19
C LEU A 166 -0.59 -2.73 12.68
N MET A 167 0.57 -3.18 12.22
CA MET A 167 1.86 -2.58 12.56
C MET A 167 2.00 -1.17 11.98
N THR A 168 1.47 -0.93 10.77
CA THR A 168 1.48 0.41 10.17
C THR A 168 0.55 1.37 10.94
N CYS A 169 -0.64 0.93 11.37
CA CYS A 169 -1.51 1.70 12.28
C CYS A 169 -0.76 2.08 13.57
N LYS A 170 -0.06 1.12 14.17
CA LYS A 170 0.76 1.35 15.37
C LYS A 170 1.86 2.37 15.13
N ALA A 171 2.54 2.31 13.98
CA ALA A 171 3.61 3.23 13.62
C ALA A 171 3.14 4.70 13.54
N ILE A 172 1.90 4.94 13.11
CA ILE A 172 1.30 6.29 13.08
C ILE A 172 0.55 6.65 14.37
N ALA A 173 0.48 5.73 15.34
CA ALA A 173 -0.25 5.89 16.59
C ALA A 173 -1.73 6.30 16.39
N VAL A 174 -2.45 5.53 15.54
CA VAL A 174 -3.89 5.67 15.27
C VAL A 174 -4.56 4.32 15.49
N PRO A 175 -5.70 4.25 16.19
CA PRO A 175 -6.47 3.01 16.33
C PRO A 175 -6.93 2.47 14.97
N VAL A 176 -6.90 1.16 14.79
CA VAL A 176 -7.24 0.48 13.53
C VAL A 176 -8.58 0.93 12.96
N ARG A 177 -9.63 0.97 13.81
CA ARG A 177 -10.97 1.42 13.42
C ARG A 177 -11.06 2.86 12.91
N CYS A 178 -10.00 3.66 13.11
CA CYS A 178 -9.89 5.04 12.68
C CYS A 178 -8.92 5.19 11.50
N CYS A 179 -8.55 4.08 10.84
CA CYS A 179 -7.67 4.06 9.68
C CYS A 179 -8.40 3.59 8.43
N VAL A 180 -8.02 4.19 7.30
CA VAL A 180 -8.37 3.75 5.96
C VAL A 180 -7.12 3.24 5.27
N ALA A 181 -7.18 2.05 4.70
CA ALA A 181 -6.17 1.53 3.79
C ALA A 181 -6.55 1.91 2.35
N LEU A 182 -5.64 2.55 1.64
CA LEU A 182 -5.72 2.78 0.20
C LEU A 182 -4.82 1.76 -0.49
N VAL A 183 -5.39 0.94 -1.35
CA VAL A 183 -4.73 -0.22 -1.97
C VAL A 183 -5.04 -0.30 -3.46
N GLU A 184 -4.27 -1.09 -4.22
CA GLU A 184 -4.49 -1.26 -5.67
C GLU A 184 -4.93 -2.67 -6.07
N ASN A 185 -4.89 -3.67 -5.17
CA ASN A 185 -5.16 -5.06 -5.51
C ASN A 185 -5.97 -5.80 -4.43
N ASP A 186 -6.54 -6.95 -4.82
CA ASP A 186 -7.41 -7.79 -3.99
C ASP A 186 -6.70 -8.34 -2.75
N VAL A 187 -5.43 -8.75 -2.85
CA VAL A 187 -4.67 -9.30 -1.71
C VAL A 187 -4.49 -8.24 -0.63
N ALA A 188 -4.14 -7.02 -1.02
CA ALA A 188 -3.98 -5.91 -0.08
C ALA A 188 -5.33 -5.48 0.51
N CYS A 189 -6.40 -5.48 -0.30
CA CYS A 189 -7.76 -5.19 0.13
C CYS A 189 -8.22 -6.20 1.20
N ASN A 190 -8.15 -7.50 0.90
CA ASN A 190 -8.55 -8.55 1.84
C ASN A 190 -7.75 -8.47 3.15
N ALA A 191 -6.42 -8.30 3.07
CA ALA A 191 -5.58 -8.15 4.25
C ALA A 191 -5.95 -6.91 5.11
N ALA A 192 -6.32 -5.79 4.48
CA ALA A 192 -6.76 -4.60 5.19
C ALA A 192 -8.12 -4.82 5.90
N LEU A 193 -9.06 -5.45 5.20
CA LEU A 193 -10.38 -5.80 5.76
C LEU A 193 -10.26 -6.79 6.92
N GLU A 194 -9.45 -7.84 6.77
CA GLU A 194 -9.15 -8.80 7.84
C GLU A 194 -8.49 -8.16 9.06
N ALA A 195 -7.68 -7.10 8.86
CA ALA A 195 -7.12 -6.31 9.95
C ALA A 195 -8.15 -5.40 10.63
N GLY A 196 -9.35 -5.24 10.07
CA GLY A 196 -10.42 -4.39 10.59
C GLY A 196 -10.29 -2.91 10.18
N LEU A 197 -9.55 -2.61 9.11
CA LEU A 197 -9.52 -1.28 8.52
C LEU A 197 -10.70 -1.05 7.59
N ARG A 198 -11.00 0.22 7.32
CA ARG A 198 -11.72 0.61 6.12
C ARG A 198 -10.79 0.48 4.92
N CYS A 199 -11.34 0.11 3.77
CA CYS A 199 -10.55 -0.13 2.57
C CYS A 199 -11.13 0.61 1.37
N VAL A 200 -10.28 1.43 0.75
CA VAL A 200 -10.53 2.07 -0.55
C VAL A 200 -9.57 1.46 -1.55
N VAL A 201 -10.09 1.03 -2.69
CA VAL A 201 -9.30 0.43 -3.76
C VAL A 201 -9.20 1.39 -4.93
N ALA A 202 -7.97 1.65 -5.39
CA ALA A 202 -7.67 2.37 -6.62
C ALA A 202 -6.86 1.45 -7.53
N PRO A 203 -7.51 0.58 -8.31
CA PRO A 203 -6.84 -0.43 -9.11
C PRO A 203 -6.07 0.19 -10.27
N ASP A 204 -4.98 -0.46 -10.68
CA ASP A 204 -4.23 -0.11 -11.87
C ASP A 204 -4.65 -0.97 -13.08
N GLU A 205 -3.96 -0.81 -14.21
CA GLU A 205 -4.20 -1.57 -15.44
C GLU A 205 -4.04 -3.09 -15.30
N PHE A 206 -3.30 -3.56 -14.29
CA PHE A 206 -3.08 -4.98 -14.04
C PHE A 206 -4.07 -5.57 -13.04
N THR A 207 -4.77 -4.74 -12.27
CA THR A 207 -5.61 -5.18 -11.15
C THR A 207 -7.08 -4.85 -11.34
N ALA A 208 -7.44 -3.98 -12.30
CA ALA A 208 -8.82 -3.52 -12.53
C ALA A 208 -9.87 -4.63 -12.76
N TYR A 209 -9.45 -5.85 -13.07
CA TYR A 209 -10.34 -7.01 -13.25
C TYR A 209 -10.46 -7.90 -12.02
N GLN A 210 -9.76 -7.59 -10.92
CA GLN A 210 -9.83 -8.36 -9.68
C GLN A 210 -11.15 -8.14 -8.94
N ASP A 211 -11.48 -9.06 -8.03
CA ASP A 211 -12.65 -8.93 -7.17
C ASP A 211 -12.30 -8.17 -5.90
N PHE A 212 -12.94 -7.03 -5.69
CA PHE A 212 -12.79 -6.18 -4.51
C PHE A 212 -13.97 -6.29 -3.56
N GLY A 213 -14.62 -7.44 -3.50
CA GLY A 213 -15.74 -7.69 -2.62
C GLY A 213 -15.39 -7.37 -1.15
N GLY A 214 -16.24 -6.55 -0.52
CA GLY A 214 -16.04 -6.08 0.86
C GLY A 214 -15.29 -4.75 0.99
N ALA A 215 -14.66 -4.22 -0.06
CA ALA A 215 -14.11 -2.86 -0.04
C ALA A 215 -15.21 -1.83 0.24
N ASP A 216 -14.87 -0.81 1.03
CA ASP A 216 -15.83 0.28 1.32
C ASP A 216 -16.07 1.16 0.08
N GLN A 217 -15.05 1.29 -0.76
CA GLN A 217 -15.13 2.04 -2.02
C GLN A 217 -14.11 1.50 -3.02
N VAL A 218 -14.48 1.45 -4.30
CA VAL A 218 -13.57 1.25 -5.43
C VAL A 218 -13.65 2.50 -6.30
N VAL A 219 -12.51 3.15 -6.54
CA VAL A 219 -12.43 4.34 -7.40
C VAL A 219 -11.83 3.95 -8.75
N GLU A 220 -12.37 4.46 -9.83
CA GLU A 220 -11.81 4.23 -11.17
C GLU A 220 -10.50 4.98 -11.38
N ASP A 221 -10.40 6.16 -10.78
CA ASP A 221 -9.23 7.01 -10.87
C ASP A 221 -8.94 7.62 -9.48
N LEU A 222 -7.69 7.59 -9.06
CA LEU A 222 -7.28 8.11 -7.75
C LEU A 222 -7.54 9.63 -7.61
N LYS A 223 -7.60 10.39 -8.73
CA LYS A 223 -7.95 11.82 -8.72
C LYS A 223 -9.35 12.11 -8.20
N ASP A 224 -10.27 11.13 -8.26
CA ASP A 224 -11.66 11.27 -7.82
C ASP A 224 -11.83 11.01 -6.32
N LEU A 225 -10.75 10.62 -5.62
CA LEU A 225 -10.75 10.38 -4.18
C LEU A 225 -10.25 11.61 -3.42
N HIS A 226 -11.06 12.12 -2.50
CA HIS A 226 -10.72 13.24 -1.65
C HIS A 226 -10.55 12.85 -0.17
N ALA A 227 -9.74 13.59 0.57
CA ALA A 227 -9.51 13.32 1.99
C ALA A 227 -10.79 13.44 2.85
N LYS A 228 -11.78 14.21 2.40
CA LYS A 228 -13.11 14.30 3.04
C LYS A 228 -13.89 12.99 2.93
N ASP A 229 -13.72 12.25 1.85
CA ASP A 229 -14.41 10.96 1.65
C ASP A 229 -13.87 9.93 2.65
N LEU A 230 -12.54 9.95 2.91
CA LEU A 230 -11.91 9.12 3.93
C LEU A 230 -12.46 9.43 5.33
N GLN A 231 -12.66 10.70 5.65
CA GLN A 231 -13.29 11.10 6.90
C GLN A 231 -14.75 10.59 7.00
N ALA A 232 -15.53 10.70 5.93
CA ALA A 232 -16.91 10.24 5.88
C ALA A 232 -17.03 8.73 6.12
N LEU A 233 -16.14 7.93 5.52
CA LEU A 233 -16.07 6.48 5.74
C LEU A 233 -15.86 6.12 7.22
N LEU A 234 -15.03 6.88 7.93
CA LEU A 234 -14.72 6.64 9.34
C LEU A 234 -15.79 7.14 10.29
N HIS A 235 -16.46 8.28 9.98
CA HIS A 235 -17.55 8.80 10.80
C HIS A 235 -18.78 7.91 10.76
N SER A 236 -19.06 7.23 9.66
CA SER A 236 -20.18 6.28 9.55
C SER A 236 -20.10 5.11 10.53
N CYS A 237 -18.94 4.87 11.16
CA CYS A 237 -18.68 3.78 12.11
C CYS A 237 -18.65 4.21 13.57
N ALA A 238 -18.60 5.50 13.88
CA ALA A 238 -18.61 5.99 15.25
C ALA A 238 -19.98 5.81 15.95
N PHE A 239 -21.01 5.42 15.20
CA PHE A 239 -22.39 5.27 15.67
C PHE A 239 -22.95 3.84 15.58
N ARG A 240 -22.11 2.82 15.45
CA ARG A 240 -22.52 1.40 15.55
C ARG A 240 -21.88 0.70 16.73
#